data_9b3b3457c68879cc1d2ebe90bac859fc
#
_entry.id   9b3b3457c68879cc1d2ebe90bac859fc
#
_cell.length_a   1.000
_cell.length_b   1.000
_cell.length_c   1.000
_cell.angle_alpha   90.00
_cell.angle_beta   90.00
_cell.angle_gamma   90.00
#
_symmetry.space_group_name_H-M   'P 1'
#
loop_
_entity.id
_entity.type
_entity.pdbx_description
1 polymer ?
#
loop_
_entity_poly.entity_id
_entity_poly.type
_entity_poly.pdbx_seq_one_letter_code
_entity_poly.pdbx_strand_id
1 'polypeptide(L)'
;MRKLFSLLFVFLLVFPVTACGQSKREESGTAVDAETIPVTDATESAQETKTASDAADSGAETGEETNAKAEFDFETKTVMLNSGYEMPINGLGTYSLHGDECINSVKSALSNGVRLIDTASAYGNEEEIGQAVREAIDEGIIQREDIFVMTKIYPGSEMENPEQSIQACLDRLDIGYVDLMLLHHPDPNDVEAYKVMEQFVEEGKIRSIGLSNWYVEELTEFLPQVDTVPALVQNEIHPYYQENDVIPFIQELGIVVQGWYPLGGRGHTGELLGDPVISEIAEAHGVSPAQVILRWNLQKGVVVIPGSSNPNHIRENTELYHFSLTEDEMVRIGALDRDEKHDWY
;
A
#
# COMPACT_ATOMS: atom_id res chain seq x y z
N MET A 1 35.65 -31.74 -43.01
CA MET A 1 35.43 -33.15 -42.67
C MET A 1 35.38 -33.30 -41.16
N ARG A 2 34.42 -34.02 -40.67
CA ARG A 2 34.01 -34.47 -39.36
C ARG A 2 32.85 -33.66 -38.76
N LYS A 3 31.64 -34.21 -38.97
CA LYS A 3 30.40 -33.99 -38.26
C LYS A 3 30.50 -34.74 -36.91
N LEU A 4 30.08 -34.11 -35.81
CA LEU A 4 29.73 -34.84 -34.57
C LEU A 4 28.27 -34.58 -34.27
N PHE A 5 27.51 -35.66 -34.25
CA PHE A 5 26.14 -35.75 -33.73
C PHE A 5 26.19 -35.70 -32.22
N SER A 6 25.26 -34.95 -31.61
CA SER A 6 24.97 -35.05 -30.18
C SER A 6 23.54 -35.52 -29.99
N LEU A 7 23.44 -36.64 -29.32
CA LEU A 7 22.18 -37.34 -28.99
C LEU A 7 21.40 -36.56 -27.90
N LEU A 8 20.13 -36.40 -28.18
CA LEU A 8 19.12 -35.93 -27.22
C LEU A 8 18.63 -37.15 -26.42
N PHE A 9 18.85 -37.16 -25.09
CA PHE A 9 18.21 -38.11 -24.18
C PHE A 9 16.96 -37.47 -23.58
N VAL A 10 15.79 -37.98 -23.95
CA VAL A 10 14.51 -37.68 -23.33
C VAL A 10 14.28 -38.71 -22.22
N PHE A 11 14.24 -38.25 -20.97
CA PHE A 11 13.77 -39.04 -19.83
C PHE A 11 12.27 -38.83 -19.63
N LEU A 12 11.48 -39.81 -19.97
CA LEU A 12 10.07 -39.92 -19.56
C LEU A 12 10.02 -40.50 -18.13
N LEU A 13 9.57 -39.71 -17.17
CA LEU A 13 9.18 -40.22 -15.85
C LEU A 13 7.65 -40.40 -15.80
N VAL A 14 7.24 -41.65 -15.79
CA VAL A 14 5.87 -42.10 -15.54
C VAL A 14 5.67 -42.25 -14.05
N PHE A 15 4.72 -41.53 -13.45
CA PHE A 15 4.24 -41.76 -12.09
C PHE A 15 2.88 -42.48 -12.12
N PRO A 16 2.68 -43.52 -11.29
CA PRO A 16 1.39 -44.20 -11.23
C PRO A 16 0.39 -43.46 -10.34
N VAL A 17 -0.82 -43.37 -10.85
CA VAL A 17 -2.03 -42.93 -10.13
C VAL A 17 -2.45 -44.08 -9.19
N THR A 18 -2.55 -43.77 -7.91
CA THR A 18 -3.23 -44.65 -6.93
C THR A 18 -4.49 -43.94 -6.44
N ALA A 19 -5.64 -44.50 -6.79
CA ALA A 19 -6.95 -44.11 -6.27
C ALA A 19 -7.25 -44.99 -5.04
N CYS A 20 -7.78 -44.40 -3.97
CA CYS A 20 -8.65 -44.97 -2.93
C CYS A 20 -8.84 -43.89 -1.85
N GLY A 21 -9.98 -43.60 -1.26
CA GLY A 21 -11.25 -44.24 -1.15
C GLY A 21 -12.17 -43.34 -0.32
N GLN A 22 -13.42 -43.39 -0.67
CA GLN A 22 -14.50 -42.65 0.03
C GLN A 22 -14.69 -43.18 1.46
N SER A 23 -14.91 -42.25 2.41
CA SER A 23 -15.57 -42.58 3.67
C SER A 23 -16.69 -41.60 3.94
N LYS A 24 -17.91 -42.07 3.86
CA LYS A 24 -19.13 -41.42 4.37
C LYS A 24 -19.07 -41.39 5.91
N ARG A 25 -19.50 -40.30 6.50
CA ARG A 25 -19.98 -40.29 7.87
C ARG A 25 -21.30 -39.53 7.98
N GLU A 26 -22.21 -40.20 8.65
CA GLU A 26 -23.64 -39.92 8.80
C GLU A 26 -23.89 -38.74 9.75
N GLU A 27 -25.04 -38.12 9.50
CA GLU A 27 -25.70 -37.16 10.37
C GLU A 27 -26.14 -37.75 11.70
N SER A 28 -26.04 -36.98 12.76
CA SER A 28 -26.97 -37.09 13.89
C SER A 28 -27.24 -35.71 14.45
N GLY A 29 -28.48 -35.27 14.25
CA GLY A 29 -29.03 -34.04 14.84
C GLY A 29 -29.38 -34.25 16.31
N THR A 30 -29.28 -33.18 17.07
CA THR A 30 -30.16 -32.93 18.25
C THR A 30 -30.41 -31.45 18.35
N ALA A 31 -31.66 -31.11 18.22
CA ALA A 31 -32.25 -29.82 18.56
C ALA A 31 -32.33 -29.67 20.08
N VAL A 32 -32.06 -28.51 20.63
CA VAL A 32 -32.50 -28.11 21.98
C VAL A 32 -33.00 -26.67 21.93
N ASP A 33 -34.10 -26.52 22.64
CA ASP A 33 -35.11 -25.46 22.64
C ASP A 33 -34.65 -24.07 23.06
N ALA A 34 -35.45 -23.11 22.57
CA ALA A 34 -35.50 -21.71 22.98
C ALA A 34 -36.04 -21.54 24.40
N GLU A 35 -35.38 -20.76 25.23
CA GLU A 35 -35.99 -20.18 26.43
C GLU A 35 -35.94 -18.64 26.36
N THR A 36 -37.12 -18.08 26.35
CA THR A 36 -37.48 -16.67 26.45
C THR A 36 -37.51 -16.27 27.92
N ILE A 37 -36.89 -15.17 28.34
CA ILE A 37 -37.15 -14.51 29.62
C ILE A 37 -37.23 -12.98 29.43
N PRO A 38 -38.07 -12.26 30.19
CA PRO A 38 -38.79 -11.08 29.73
C PRO A 38 -38.18 -9.72 30.13
N VAL A 39 -38.64 -8.71 29.38
CA VAL A 39 -38.52 -7.28 29.62
C VAL A 39 -39.13 -6.86 30.94
N THR A 40 -38.42 -6.06 31.74
CA THR A 40 -39.05 -5.19 32.75
C THR A 40 -38.61 -3.75 32.55
N ASP A 41 -39.60 -2.96 32.29
CA ASP A 41 -39.66 -1.51 32.22
C ASP A 41 -39.65 -0.92 33.65
N ALA A 42 -38.94 0.17 33.90
CA ALA A 42 -39.17 1.08 35.01
C ALA A 42 -38.60 2.47 34.73
N THR A 43 -39.50 3.37 34.47
CA THR A 43 -39.40 4.82 34.40
C THR A 43 -39.28 5.49 35.78
N GLU A 44 -38.93 6.80 35.73
CA GLU A 44 -39.01 7.90 36.73
C GLU A 44 -37.77 8.12 37.61
N SER A 45 -37.38 9.35 37.96
CA SER A 45 -37.76 10.73 37.62
C SER A 45 -36.67 11.70 38.18
N ALA A 46 -36.67 12.91 37.67
CA ALA A 46 -35.81 14.03 37.99
C ALA A 46 -35.77 14.47 39.45
N GLN A 47 -34.66 15.06 39.89
CA GLN A 47 -34.70 16.36 40.62
C GLN A 47 -33.30 17.03 40.70
N GLU A 48 -33.31 18.31 40.35
CA GLU A 48 -32.17 19.28 40.48
C GLU A 48 -31.87 19.60 41.95
N THR A 49 -30.57 19.84 42.24
CA THR A 49 -30.18 20.89 43.21
C THR A 49 -28.78 21.43 42.89
N LYS A 50 -28.70 22.74 42.66
CA LYS A 50 -27.47 23.55 42.62
C LYS A 50 -26.93 23.75 44.01
N THR A 51 -25.57 23.65 44.16
CA THR A 51 -24.80 24.58 45.01
C THR A 51 -23.36 24.64 44.49
N ALA A 52 -22.86 25.85 44.35
CA ALA A 52 -21.50 26.20 43.99
C ALA A 52 -20.57 26.13 45.20
N SER A 53 -19.31 25.73 44.96
CA SER A 53 -18.15 26.30 45.70
C SER A 53 -16.85 26.02 44.94
N ASP A 54 -16.08 27.08 44.75
CA ASP A 54 -14.74 27.14 44.17
C ASP A 54 -13.72 26.24 44.88
N ALA A 55 -12.96 25.49 44.10
CA ALA A 55 -11.56 25.16 44.45
C ALA A 55 -10.81 24.87 43.14
N ALA A 56 -9.78 25.66 42.85
CA ALA A 56 -8.85 25.44 41.77
C ALA A 56 -8.07 24.13 42.01
N ASP A 57 -8.20 23.20 41.09
CA ASP A 57 -7.29 22.08 40.95
C ASP A 57 -6.69 22.10 39.54
N SER A 58 -5.37 22.26 39.46
CA SER A 58 -4.58 22.21 38.27
C SER A 58 -4.42 20.73 37.86
N GLY A 59 -5.44 20.17 37.21
CA GLY A 59 -5.35 18.89 36.53
C GLY A 59 -4.58 19.04 35.23
N ALA A 60 -3.41 18.43 35.15
CA ALA A 60 -2.73 18.19 33.91
C ALA A 60 -3.67 17.31 33.04
N GLU A 61 -4.26 17.91 32.02
CA GLU A 61 -4.88 17.18 30.94
C GLU A 61 -3.76 16.41 30.21
N THR A 62 -3.63 15.13 30.49
CA THR A 62 -3.01 14.20 29.56
C THR A 62 -3.97 14.09 28.38
N GLY A 63 -3.76 14.96 27.40
CA GLY A 63 -4.44 14.82 26.11
C GLY A 63 -4.02 13.48 25.52
N GLU A 64 -4.93 12.52 25.46
CA GLU A 64 -4.87 11.49 24.43
C GLU A 64 -5.01 12.26 23.10
N GLU A 65 -3.88 12.55 22.46
CA GLU A 65 -3.87 12.89 21.05
C GLU A 65 -4.37 11.64 20.31
N THR A 66 -5.68 11.59 20.08
CA THR A 66 -6.24 10.63 19.12
C THR A 66 -5.62 11.00 17.79
N ASN A 67 -4.72 10.15 17.27
CA ASN A 67 -4.19 10.29 15.94
C ASN A 67 -5.38 10.33 14.97
N ALA A 68 -5.66 11.51 14.42
CA ALA A 68 -6.75 11.67 13.47
C ALA A 68 -6.39 10.90 12.20
N LYS A 69 -7.35 10.13 11.68
CA LYS A 69 -7.21 9.46 10.38
C LYS A 69 -6.79 10.48 9.32
N ALA A 70 -5.75 10.16 8.54
CA ALA A 70 -5.28 11.01 7.45
C ALA A 70 -6.37 11.14 6.37
N GLU A 71 -6.78 12.37 6.04
CA GLU A 71 -7.78 12.64 5.02
C GLU A 71 -7.10 13.00 3.69
N PHE A 72 -7.62 12.43 2.59
CA PHE A 72 -7.16 12.73 1.25
C PHE A 72 -7.79 14.03 0.75
N ASP A 73 -6.96 14.98 0.35
CA ASP A 73 -7.39 16.16 -0.36
C ASP A 73 -7.45 15.86 -1.88
N PHE A 74 -8.65 15.78 -2.44
CA PHE A 74 -8.85 15.52 -3.85
C PHE A 74 -8.66 16.76 -4.74
N GLU A 75 -8.58 17.96 -4.17
CA GLU A 75 -8.28 19.20 -4.89
C GLU A 75 -6.76 19.33 -5.12
N THR A 76 -5.98 19.20 -4.05
CA THR A 76 -4.50 19.19 -4.12
C THR A 76 -3.95 17.83 -4.59
N LYS A 77 -4.75 16.75 -4.48
CA LYS A 77 -4.39 15.36 -4.78
C LYS A 77 -3.28 14.84 -3.87
N THR A 78 -3.35 15.21 -2.60
CA THR A 78 -2.34 14.91 -1.60
C THR A 78 -2.97 14.38 -0.30
N VAL A 79 -2.11 13.87 0.57
CA VAL A 79 -2.41 13.50 1.95
C VAL A 79 -1.28 13.99 2.85
N MET A 80 -1.61 14.50 4.03
CA MET A 80 -0.61 14.86 5.03
C MET A 80 -0.20 13.61 5.81
N LEU A 81 1.09 13.28 5.78
CA LEU A 81 1.68 12.21 6.59
C LEU A 81 1.80 12.67 8.05
N ASN A 82 1.80 11.72 8.99
CA ASN A 82 2.04 12.02 10.42
C ASN A 82 3.45 12.60 10.69
N SER A 83 4.38 12.44 9.76
CA SER A 83 5.70 13.07 9.76
C SER A 83 5.68 14.58 9.40
N GLY A 84 4.52 15.12 9.01
CA GLY A 84 4.35 16.52 8.63
C GLY A 84 4.70 16.85 7.17
N TYR A 85 5.00 15.85 6.35
CA TYR A 85 5.23 16.02 4.92
C TYR A 85 3.97 15.68 4.11
N GLU A 86 3.72 16.47 3.07
CA GLU A 86 2.63 16.25 2.14
C GLU A 86 3.05 15.24 1.08
N MET A 87 2.20 14.22 0.80
CA MET A 87 2.47 13.14 -0.14
C MET A 87 1.37 13.08 -1.22
N PRO A 88 1.70 12.95 -2.52
CA PRO A 88 0.70 12.72 -3.56
C PRO A 88 -0.03 11.37 -3.37
N ILE A 89 -1.34 11.36 -3.62
CA ILE A 89 -2.17 10.15 -3.45
C ILE A 89 -2.19 9.21 -4.67
N ASN A 90 -1.51 9.59 -5.76
CA ASN A 90 -1.37 8.79 -6.96
C ASN A 90 0.05 8.91 -7.52
N GLY A 91 0.69 7.78 -7.80
CA GLY A 91 2.07 7.70 -8.25
C GLY A 91 2.32 6.73 -9.38
N LEU A 92 3.61 6.51 -9.67
CA LEU A 92 4.10 5.45 -10.57
C LEU A 92 4.87 4.41 -9.76
N GLY A 93 4.39 3.16 -9.77
CA GLY A 93 5.16 2.00 -9.33
C GLY A 93 6.14 1.55 -10.41
N THR A 94 7.38 1.27 -10.02
CA THR A 94 8.46 0.97 -10.98
C THR A 94 8.94 -0.47 -10.95
N TYR A 95 8.31 -1.33 -10.16
CA TYR A 95 8.61 -2.76 -10.16
C TYR A 95 8.54 -3.31 -11.60
N SER A 96 9.60 -3.94 -12.08
CA SER A 96 9.76 -4.47 -13.44
C SER A 96 10.13 -3.47 -14.54
N LEU A 97 10.33 -2.21 -14.26
CA LEU A 97 10.87 -1.25 -15.21
C LEU A 97 12.39 -1.18 -15.07
N HIS A 98 13.13 -1.33 -16.19
CA HIS A 98 14.60 -1.33 -16.19
C HIS A 98 15.16 -0.57 -17.39
N GLY A 99 16.39 -0.08 -17.26
CA GLY A 99 17.13 0.61 -18.33
C GLY A 99 16.36 1.78 -18.94
N ASP A 100 16.47 1.95 -20.25
CA ASP A 100 15.79 3.03 -20.98
C ASP A 100 14.27 3.02 -20.83
N GLU A 101 13.65 1.83 -20.65
CA GLU A 101 12.20 1.73 -20.43
C GLU A 101 11.83 2.38 -19.10
N CYS A 102 12.61 2.16 -18.03
CA CYS A 102 12.40 2.79 -16.73
C CYS A 102 12.52 4.31 -16.83
N ILE A 103 13.65 4.80 -17.39
CA ILE A 103 13.90 6.24 -17.56
C ILE A 103 12.77 6.90 -18.32
N ASN A 104 12.37 6.33 -19.46
CA ASN A 104 11.30 6.88 -20.30
C ASN A 104 9.94 6.86 -19.61
N SER A 105 9.63 5.82 -18.84
CA SER A 105 8.37 5.71 -18.09
C SER A 105 8.29 6.76 -16.99
N VAL A 106 9.36 6.97 -16.22
CA VAL A 106 9.43 8.01 -15.18
C VAL A 106 9.32 9.40 -15.82
N LYS A 107 10.06 9.69 -16.88
CA LYS A 107 9.96 10.99 -17.59
C LYS A 107 8.56 11.23 -18.17
N SER A 108 7.93 10.19 -18.71
CA SER A 108 6.54 10.25 -19.16
C SER A 108 5.58 10.56 -17.99
N ALA A 109 5.76 9.90 -16.85
CA ALA A 109 4.95 10.14 -15.65
C ALA A 109 5.08 11.58 -15.15
N LEU A 110 6.32 12.08 -15.01
CA LEU A 110 6.60 13.45 -14.57
C LEU A 110 6.00 14.50 -15.55
N SER A 111 6.10 14.26 -16.86
CA SER A 111 5.53 15.12 -17.89
C SER A 111 4.01 15.14 -17.88
N ASN A 112 3.36 14.08 -17.39
CA ASN A 112 1.90 13.98 -17.20
C ASN A 112 1.43 14.42 -15.80
N GLY A 113 2.32 15.03 -15.00
CA GLY A 113 1.97 15.59 -13.69
C GLY A 113 2.02 14.60 -12.52
N VAL A 114 2.52 13.37 -12.71
CA VAL A 114 2.83 12.47 -11.59
C VAL A 114 3.93 13.08 -10.74
N ARG A 115 3.78 13.02 -9.43
CA ARG A 115 4.73 13.56 -8.46
C ARG A 115 5.11 12.58 -7.34
N LEU A 116 4.73 11.31 -7.47
CA LEU A 116 5.11 10.22 -6.58
C LEU A 116 5.74 9.09 -7.41
N ILE A 117 6.96 8.69 -7.08
CA ILE A 117 7.66 7.54 -7.68
C ILE A 117 8.00 6.54 -6.59
N ASP A 118 7.54 5.30 -6.76
CA ASP A 118 7.83 4.17 -5.89
C ASP A 118 8.86 3.25 -6.52
N THR A 119 9.96 3.00 -5.80
CA THR A 119 10.98 2.00 -6.16
C THR A 119 11.41 1.20 -4.92
N ALA A 120 12.44 0.36 -5.05
CA ALA A 120 13.08 -0.40 -3.97
C ALA A 120 14.47 -0.86 -4.38
N SER A 121 15.36 -1.09 -3.42
CA SER A 121 16.68 -1.70 -3.63
C SER A 121 16.58 -3.01 -4.44
N ALA A 122 15.61 -3.87 -4.06
CA ALA A 122 15.36 -5.14 -4.69
C ALA A 122 14.89 -5.06 -6.17
N TYR A 123 14.43 -3.89 -6.63
CA TYR A 123 14.02 -3.72 -8.02
C TYR A 123 15.20 -3.50 -8.95
N GLY A 124 16.37 -3.08 -8.42
CA GLY A 124 17.59 -2.88 -9.18
C GLY A 124 17.49 -1.80 -10.26
N ASN A 125 16.69 -0.76 -10.01
CA ASN A 125 16.44 0.34 -10.96
C ASN A 125 16.54 1.74 -10.33
N GLU A 126 17.09 1.84 -9.11
CA GLU A 126 17.23 3.13 -8.42
C GLU A 126 18.15 4.11 -9.18
N GLU A 127 19.17 3.61 -9.87
CA GLU A 127 20.07 4.45 -10.71
C GLU A 127 19.29 5.09 -11.86
N GLU A 128 18.43 4.32 -12.55
CA GLU A 128 17.57 4.81 -13.64
C GLU A 128 16.55 5.81 -13.15
N ILE A 129 15.95 5.56 -11.96
CA ILE A 129 15.02 6.51 -11.32
C ILE A 129 15.74 7.82 -11.03
N GLY A 130 16.91 7.75 -10.39
CA GLY A 130 17.73 8.93 -10.09
C GLY A 130 18.12 9.70 -11.34
N GLN A 131 18.53 9.01 -12.40
CA GLN A 131 18.84 9.62 -13.69
C GLN A 131 17.63 10.34 -14.27
N ALA A 132 16.45 9.68 -14.33
CA ALA A 132 15.24 10.27 -14.89
C ALA A 132 14.79 11.52 -14.12
N VAL A 133 14.91 11.51 -12.79
CA VAL A 133 14.59 12.66 -11.92
C VAL A 133 15.56 13.82 -12.18
N ARG A 134 16.88 13.56 -12.21
CA ARG A 134 17.88 14.60 -12.50
C ARG A 134 17.69 15.21 -13.90
N GLU A 135 17.45 14.38 -14.92
CA GLU A 135 17.17 14.86 -16.26
C GLU A 135 15.90 15.73 -16.31
N ALA A 136 14.83 15.34 -15.60
CA ALA A 136 13.60 16.13 -15.54
C ALA A 136 13.80 17.48 -14.82
N ILE A 137 14.68 17.53 -13.82
CA ILE A 137 15.07 18.79 -13.15
C ILE A 137 15.89 19.67 -14.11
N ASP A 138 16.87 19.10 -14.80
CA ASP A 138 17.73 19.81 -15.75
C ASP A 138 16.92 20.35 -16.95
N GLU A 139 15.90 19.63 -17.39
CA GLU A 139 14.96 20.03 -18.42
C GLU A 139 13.91 21.05 -17.94
N GLY A 140 13.85 21.35 -16.64
CA GLY A 140 12.91 22.31 -16.04
C GLY A 140 11.47 21.81 -15.96
N ILE A 141 11.25 20.50 -16.00
CA ILE A 141 9.92 19.87 -15.87
C ILE A 141 9.44 19.91 -14.42
N ILE A 142 10.36 19.71 -13.47
CA ILE A 142 10.12 19.71 -12.02
C ILE A 142 11.28 20.38 -11.29
N GLN A 143 11.06 20.74 -10.00
CA GLN A 143 12.14 20.94 -9.03
C GLN A 143 12.22 19.72 -8.12
N ARG A 144 13.34 19.54 -7.38
CA ARG A 144 13.47 18.39 -6.45
C ARG A 144 12.36 18.37 -5.38
N GLU A 145 11.94 19.54 -4.96
CA GLU A 145 10.90 19.73 -3.94
C GLU A 145 9.50 19.40 -4.45
N ASP A 146 9.30 19.36 -5.75
CA ASP A 146 8.01 19.06 -6.39
C ASP A 146 7.74 17.55 -6.49
N ILE A 147 8.75 16.70 -6.25
CA ILE A 147 8.64 15.25 -6.43
C ILE A 147 8.85 14.51 -5.11
N PHE A 148 8.00 13.52 -4.87
CA PHE A 148 8.08 12.58 -3.77
C PHE A 148 8.64 11.24 -4.27
N VAL A 149 9.85 10.90 -3.86
CA VAL A 149 10.52 9.65 -4.24
C VAL A 149 10.62 8.75 -3.02
N MET A 150 10.12 7.52 -3.15
CA MET A 150 10.22 6.51 -2.11
C MET A 150 10.98 5.29 -2.58
N THR A 151 11.73 4.67 -1.65
CA THR A 151 12.45 3.42 -1.87
C THR A 151 12.34 2.52 -0.63
N LYS A 152 12.89 1.30 -0.71
CA LYS A 152 12.77 0.28 0.33
C LYS A 152 14.08 -0.48 0.48
N ILE A 153 14.43 -0.89 1.69
CA ILE A 153 15.47 -1.87 1.96
C ILE A 153 14.86 -3.26 2.14
N TYR A 154 15.55 -4.30 1.63
CA TYR A 154 15.03 -5.67 1.56
C TYR A 154 15.47 -6.51 2.77
N PRO A 155 14.70 -7.52 3.21
CA PRO A 155 15.08 -8.45 4.26
C PRO A 155 16.44 -9.14 4.07
N GLY A 156 16.98 -9.67 5.15
CA GLY A 156 18.26 -10.37 5.18
C GLY A 156 19.44 -9.40 5.21
N SER A 157 20.38 -9.54 4.29
CA SER A 157 21.67 -8.82 4.33
C SER A 157 21.56 -7.30 4.38
N GLU A 158 20.47 -6.72 3.82
CA GLU A 158 20.25 -5.28 3.87
C GLU A 158 19.79 -4.82 5.24
N MET A 159 18.90 -5.57 5.91
CA MET A 159 18.46 -5.28 7.26
C MET A 159 19.44 -5.75 8.34
N GLU A 160 20.36 -6.67 8.02
CA GLU A 160 21.51 -6.98 8.89
C GLU A 160 22.58 -5.87 8.89
N ASN A 161 22.65 -5.06 7.81
CA ASN A 161 23.58 -3.95 7.66
C ASN A 161 22.86 -2.69 7.19
N PRO A 162 21.91 -2.15 7.97
CA PRO A 162 20.96 -1.15 7.50
C PRO A 162 21.62 0.18 7.15
N GLU A 163 22.62 0.65 7.91
CA GLU A 163 23.33 1.91 7.62
C GLU A 163 23.98 1.88 6.22
N GLN A 164 24.68 0.79 5.89
CA GLN A 164 25.31 0.64 4.58
C GLN A 164 24.26 0.54 3.46
N SER A 165 23.18 -0.17 3.69
CA SER A 165 22.13 -0.42 2.70
C SER A 165 21.33 0.84 2.40
N ILE A 166 20.96 1.60 3.43
CA ILE A 166 20.30 2.90 3.29
C ILE A 166 21.19 3.87 2.51
N GLN A 167 22.47 3.98 2.91
CA GLN A 167 23.42 4.86 2.19
C GLN A 167 23.56 4.43 0.73
N ALA A 168 23.61 3.12 0.44
CA ALA A 168 23.67 2.62 -0.93
C ALA A 168 22.43 2.96 -1.77
N CYS A 169 21.22 2.95 -1.19
CA CYS A 169 20.00 3.43 -1.86
C CYS A 169 20.11 4.93 -2.19
N LEU A 170 20.55 5.75 -1.23
CA LEU A 170 20.75 7.18 -1.43
C LEU A 170 21.78 7.47 -2.53
N ASP A 171 22.89 6.72 -2.54
CA ASP A 171 23.95 6.87 -3.53
C ASP A 171 23.50 6.47 -4.94
N ARG A 172 22.68 5.39 -5.09
CA ARG A 172 22.14 4.97 -6.39
C ARG A 172 21.12 5.98 -6.92
N LEU A 173 20.22 6.46 -6.07
CA LEU A 173 19.25 7.48 -6.45
C LEU A 173 19.93 8.82 -6.79
N ASP A 174 20.92 9.24 -6.01
CA ASP A 174 21.70 10.48 -6.20
C ASP A 174 20.81 11.71 -6.49
N ILE A 175 19.79 11.92 -5.63
CA ILE A 175 18.81 13.02 -5.71
C ILE A 175 18.77 13.90 -4.45
N GLY A 176 19.81 13.78 -3.61
CA GLY A 176 20.02 14.56 -2.40
C GLY A 176 19.39 13.96 -1.14
N TYR A 177 18.13 13.59 -1.16
CA TYR A 177 17.39 12.94 -0.08
C TYR A 177 16.29 12.04 -0.66
N VAL A 178 15.70 11.15 0.14
CA VAL A 178 14.46 10.45 -0.21
C VAL A 178 13.31 10.95 0.67
N ASP A 179 12.12 10.98 0.10
CA ASP A 179 10.93 11.50 0.81
C ASP A 179 10.34 10.45 1.74
N LEU A 180 10.44 9.16 1.38
CA LEU A 180 9.98 8.06 2.22
C LEU A 180 10.85 6.81 2.00
N MET A 181 11.26 6.17 3.09
CA MET A 181 11.93 4.87 3.04
C MET A 181 11.13 3.83 3.80
N LEU A 182 10.97 2.63 3.22
CA LEU A 182 10.26 1.54 3.84
C LEU A 182 11.17 0.36 4.18
N LEU A 183 10.83 -0.37 5.24
CA LEU A 183 11.21 -1.77 5.33
C LEU A 183 10.29 -2.57 4.38
N HIS A 184 10.90 -3.38 3.48
CA HIS A 184 10.16 -4.00 2.37
C HIS A 184 9.25 -5.16 2.81
N HIS A 185 9.69 -5.95 3.79
CA HIS A 185 8.95 -7.04 4.44
C HIS A 185 9.41 -7.18 5.89
N PRO A 186 8.64 -7.85 6.77
CA PRO A 186 9.09 -8.23 8.11
C PRO A 186 10.38 -9.07 8.07
N ASP A 187 11.28 -8.82 9.02
CA ASP A 187 12.56 -9.52 9.16
C ASP A 187 12.95 -9.56 10.65
N PRO A 188 13.68 -10.56 11.15
CA PRO A 188 14.17 -10.56 12.53
C PRO A 188 15.00 -9.34 12.95
N ASN A 189 15.55 -8.58 12.00
CA ASN A 189 16.32 -7.36 12.24
C ASN A 189 15.52 -6.07 11.96
N ASP A 190 14.22 -6.15 11.71
CA ASP A 190 13.39 -5.03 11.28
C ASP A 190 13.38 -3.85 12.27
N VAL A 191 13.25 -4.12 13.59
CA VAL A 191 13.29 -3.08 14.64
C VAL A 191 14.63 -2.35 14.66
N GLU A 192 15.75 -3.08 14.56
CA GLU A 192 17.07 -2.44 14.55
C GLU A 192 17.30 -1.67 13.24
N ALA A 193 16.86 -2.20 12.10
CA ALA A 193 16.93 -1.50 10.82
C ALA A 193 16.07 -0.22 10.83
N TYR A 194 14.89 -0.28 11.44
CA TYR A 194 14.01 0.88 11.55
C TYR A 194 14.62 1.99 12.42
N LYS A 195 15.26 1.64 13.55
CA LYS A 195 15.99 2.60 14.39
C LYS A 195 17.15 3.28 13.66
N VAL A 196 17.80 2.58 12.74
CA VAL A 196 18.80 3.22 11.87
C VAL A 196 18.13 4.16 10.87
N MET A 197 16.96 3.81 10.33
CA MET A 197 16.18 4.75 9.50
C MET A 197 15.78 6.02 10.26
N GLU A 198 15.40 5.91 11.54
CA GLU A 198 15.13 7.07 12.41
C GLU A 198 16.36 8.02 12.51
N GLN A 199 17.58 7.48 12.60
CA GLN A 199 18.80 8.29 12.59
C GLN A 199 18.99 9.04 11.27
N PHE A 200 18.72 8.39 10.12
CA PHE A 200 18.78 9.03 8.81
C PHE A 200 17.70 10.10 8.62
N VAL A 201 16.57 10.00 9.32
CA VAL A 201 15.57 11.09 9.40
C VAL A 201 16.13 12.27 10.18
N GLU A 202 16.76 12.04 11.34
CA GLU A 202 17.41 13.11 12.13
C GLU A 202 18.53 13.81 11.34
N GLU A 203 19.24 13.07 10.48
CA GLU A 203 20.26 13.62 9.60
C GLU A 203 19.69 14.40 8.40
N GLY A 204 18.39 14.32 8.16
CA GLY A 204 17.70 14.96 7.04
C GLY A 204 17.93 14.29 5.68
N LYS A 205 18.45 13.06 5.67
CA LYS A 205 18.66 12.26 4.45
C LYS A 205 17.40 11.52 4.01
N ILE A 206 16.50 11.24 4.95
CA ILE A 206 15.17 10.67 4.76
C ILE A 206 14.17 11.61 5.40
N ARG A 207 13.04 11.90 4.74
CA ARG A 207 11.98 12.76 5.30
C ARG A 207 10.96 11.99 6.14
N SER A 208 10.60 10.79 5.69
CA SER A 208 9.60 9.93 6.35
C SER A 208 10.03 8.48 6.27
N ILE A 209 9.58 7.67 7.23
CA ILE A 209 9.85 6.23 7.27
C ILE A 209 8.55 5.44 7.43
N GLY A 210 8.54 4.21 6.96
CA GLY A 210 7.36 3.36 6.97
C GLY A 210 7.67 1.89 6.71
N LEU A 211 6.63 1.13 6.44
CA LEU A 211 6.67 -0.33 6.36
C LEU A 211 5.96 -0.82 5.09
N SER A 212 6.29 -2.02 4.63
CA SER A 212 5.61 -2.69 3.52
C SER A 212 5.40 -4.15 3.85
N ASN A 213 4.17 -4.64 3.62
CA ASN A 213 3.73 -6.01 3.96
C ASN A 213 3.64 -6.26 5.47
N TRP A 214 3.22 -5.28 6.24
CA TRP A 214 2.85 -5.40 7.64
C TRP A 214 1.34 -5.42 7.81
N TYR A 215 0.85 -6.35 8.62
CA TYR A 215 -0.56 -6.58 8.94
C TYR A 215 -0.81 -6.30 10.42
N VAL A 216 -2.00 -6.63 10.91
CA VAL A 216 -2.41 -6.29 12.29
C VAL A 216 -1.50 -6.90 13.35
N GLU A 217 -1.11 -8.18 13.17
CA GLU A 217 -0.27 -8.89 14.14
C GLU A 217 1.15 -8.29 14.18
N GLU A 218 1.78 -8.15 13.02
CA GLU A 218 3.13 -7.60 12.89
C GLU A 218 3.19 -6.15 13.40
N LEU A 219 2.21 -5.30 13.07
CA LEU A 219 2.17 -3.91 13.55
C LEU A 219 1.99 -3.84 15.07
N THR A 220 1.14 -4.71 15.64
CA THR A 220 0.91 -4.74 17.08
C THR A 220 2.17 -5.13 17.85
N GLU A 221 2.98 -6.01 17.29
CA GLU A 221 4.26 -6.41 17.88
C GLU A 221 5.38 -5.39 17.65
N PHE A 222 5.39 -4.75 16.50
CA PHE A 222 6.46 -3.85 16.08
C PHE A 222 6.38 -2.45 16.74
N LEU A 223 5.21 -1.82 16.72
CA LEU A 223 5.04 -0.42 17.13
C LEU A 223 5.53 -0.10 18.55
N PRO A 224 5.37 -0.98 19.57
CA PRO A 224 5.91 -0.70 20.92
C PRO A 224 7.44 -0.70 21.02
N GLN A 225 8.16 -1.09 19.96
CA GLN A 225 9.62 -1.27 19.97
C GLN A 225 10.39 -0.15 19.25
N VAL A 226 9.67 0.81 18.64
CA VAL A 226 10.22 1.92 17.86
C VAL A 226 9.75 3.26 18.43
N ASP A 227 10.52 4.32 18.19
CA ASP A 227 10.21 5.66 18.71
C ASP A 227 9.33 6.46 17.73
N THR A 228 9.47 6.22 16.44
CA THR A 228 8.72 6.92 15.37
C THR A 228 7.61 6.04 14.83
N VAL A 229 6.36 6.51 14.92
CA VAL A 229 5.22 5.84 14.26
C VAL A 229 5.43 5.88 12.74
N PRO A 230 5.30 4.74 12.02
CA PRO A 230 5.42 4.72 10.56
C PRO A 230 4.48 5.74 9.91
N ALA A 231 4.98 6.45 8.91
CA ALA A 231 4.17 7.43 8.17
C ALA A 231 3.24 6.74 7.15
N LEU A 232 3.63 5.56 6.69
CA LEU A 232 2.91 4.81 5.68
C LEU A 232 3.12 3.30 5.85
N VAL A 233 2.07 2.53 5.57
CA VAL A 233 2.14 1.08 5.35
C VAL A 233 1.68 0.77 3.93
N GLN A 234 2.51 0.02 3.19
CA GLN A 234 2.26 -0.38 1.81
C GLN A 234 1.97 -1.88 1.73
N ASN A 235 0.75 -2.27 1.37
CA ASN A 235 0.31 -3.66 1.25
C ASN A 235 -0.27 -3.96 -0.14
N GLU A 236 -0.47 -5.24 -0.49
CA GLU A 236 -1.24 -5.62 -1.67
C GLU A 236 -2.70 -5.24 -1.48
N ILE A 237 -3.27 -4.42 -2.39
CA ILE A 237 -4.66 -3.99 -2.30
C ILE A 237 -5.26 -3.84 -3.69
N HIS A 238 -6.27 -4.66 -4.00
CA HIS A 238 -7.07 -4.58 -5.23
C HIS A 238 -8.46 -5.17 -4.98
N PRO A 239 -9.43 -5.05 -5.90
CA PRO A 239 -10.81 -5.50 -5.68
C PRO A 239 -10.99 -6.97 -5.28
N TYR A 240 -10.06 -7.86 -5.58
CA TYR A 240 -10.10 -9.28 -5.18
C TYR A 240 -9.36 -9.58 -3.87
N TYR A 241 -8.58 -8.60 -3.37
CA TYR A 241 -7.88 -8.65 -2.09
C TYR A 241 -7.95 -7.29 -1.42
N GLN A 242 -8.90 -7.10 -0.50
CA GLN A 242 -9.34 -5.76 -0.08
C GLN A 242 -8.84 -5.32 1.29
N GLU A 243 -8.23 -6.21 2.06
CA GLU A 243 -7.67 -5.88 3.38
C GLU A 243 -8.68 -5.14 4.30
N ASN A 244 -9.95 -5.61 4.33
CA ASN A 244 -11.07 -4.90 4.93
C ASN A 244 -10.94 -4.66 6.44
N ASP A 245 -10.18 -5.50 7.16
CA ASP A 245 -9.88 -5.34 8.58
C ASP A 245 -8.55 -4.60 8.82
N VAL A 246 -7.58 -4.77 7.91
CA VAL A 246 -6.21 -4.23 8.04
C VAL A 246 -6.18 -2.74 7.73
N ILE A 247 -6.84 -2.31 6.64
CA ILE A 247 -6.85 -0.90 6.23
C ILE A 247 -7.41 0.01 7.33
N PRO A 248 -8.60 -0.25 7.91
CA PRO A 248 -9.12 0.58 9.01
C PRO A 248 -8.19 0.59 10.22
N PHE A 249 -7.62 -0.56 10.60
CA PHE A 249 -6.67 -0.66 11.71
C PHE A 249 -5.46 0.27 11.51
N ILE A 250 -4.84 0.23 10.34
CA ILE A 250 -3.69 1.10 10.02
C ILE A 250 -4.11 2.58 10.05
N GLN A 251 -5.27 2.91 9.47
CA GLN A 251 -5.77 4.29 9.41
C GLN A 251 -6.13 4.85 10.80
N GLU A 252 -6.62 4.04 11.72
CA GLU A 252 -6.90 4.44 13.11
C GLU A 252 -5.63 4.76 13.91
N LEU A 253 -4.48 4.22 13.50
CA LEU A 253 -3.17 4.57 14.05
C LEU A 253 -2.63 5.91 13.50
N GLY A 254 -3.34 6.59 12.60
CA GLY A 254 -2.88 7.80 11.92
C GLY A 254 -1.82 7.53 10.84
N ILE A 255 -1.76 6.31 10.34
CA ILE A 255 -0.81 5.86 9.32
C ILE A 255 -1.51 5.84 7.95
N VAL A 256 -0.85 6.36 6.91
CA VAL A 256 -1.36 6.33 5.53
C VAL A 256 -1.20 4.92 4.96
N VAL A 257 -2.23 4.45 4.25
CA VAL A 257 -2.21 3.16 3.54
C VAL A 257 -1.93 3.38 2.06
N GLN A 258 -1.02 2.59 1.49
CA GLN A 258 -0.73 2.56 0.05
C GLN A 258 -0.91 1.14 -0.49
N GLY A 259 -1.57 1.02 -1.65
CA GLY A 259 -1.78 -0.25 -2.33
C GLY A 259 -0.74 -0.50 -3.42
N TRP A 260 0.06 -1.58 -3.29
CA TRP A 260 0.78 -2.12 -4.44
C TRP A 260 -0.09 -3.14 -5.20
N TYR A 261 0.20 -3.37 -6.47
CA TYR A 261 -0.66 -4.14 -7.40
C TYR A 261 -2.13 -3.67 -7.44
N PRO A 262 -2.41 -2.35 -7.47
CA PRO A 262 -3.79 -1.88 -7.45
C PRO A 262 -4.63 -2.42 -8.61
N LEU A 263 -4.00 -2.83 -9.72
CA LEU A 263 -4.64 -3.43 -10.90
C LEU A 263 -4.44 -4.96 -10.97
N GLY A 264 -4.21 -5.62 -9.82
CA GLY A 264 -4.13 -7.09 -9.71
C GLY A 264 -2.77 -7.71 -10.02
N GLY A 265 -1.78 -6.94 -10.47
CA GLY A 265 -0.41 -7.43 -10.65
C GLY A 265 -0.20 -8.38 -11.82
N ARG A 266 0.97 -9.02 -11.85
CA ARG A 266 1.41 -9.88 -12.97
C ARG A 266 0.52 -11.10 -13.16
N GLY A 267 -0.02 -11.25 -14.36
CA GLY A 267 -0.86 -12.39 -14.74
C GLY A 267 -2.33 -12.23 -14.39
N HIS A 268 -2.70 -11.34 -13.47
CA HIS A 268 -4.07 -11.16 -12.97
C HIS A 268 -4.74 -9.87 -13.47
N THR A 269 -3.97 -8.88 -13.95
CA THR A 269 -4.50 -7.60 -14.45
C THR A 269 -5.61 -7.78 -15.50
N GLY A 270 -5.45 -8.72 -16.43
CA GLY A 270 -6.45 -8.96 -17.49
C GLY A 270 -7.78 -9.48 -16.95
N GLU A 271 -7.77 -10.33 -15.94
CA GLU A 271 -8.97 -10.83 -15.27
C GLU A 271 -9.68 -9.70 -14.52
N LEU A 272 -8.95 -8.94 -13.72
CA LEU A 272 -9.50 -7.87 -12.91
C LEU A 272 -10.08 -6.73 -13.77
N LEU A 273 -9.37 -6.29 -14.82
CA LEU A 273 -9.86 -5.27 -15.74
C LEU A 273 -11.06 -5.77 -16.59
N GLY A 274 -11.20 -7.08 -16.78
CA GLY A 274 -12.32 -7.71 -17.49
C GLY A 274 -13.50 -8.07 -16.59
N ASP A 275 -13.45 -7.78 -15.29
CA ASP A 275 -14.55 -8.08 -14.37
C ASP A 275 -15.85 -7.37 -14.82
N PRO A 276 -16.99 -8.09 -14.91
CA PRO A 276 -18.25 -7.51 -15.38
C PRO A 276 -18.74 -6.33 -14.56
N VAL A 277 -18.55 -6.34 -13.22
CA VAL A 277 -18.97 -5.24 -12.33
C VAL A 277 -18.11 -4.00 -12.59
N ILE A 278 -16.80 -4.18 -12.69
CA ILE A 278 -15.86 -3.08 -12.98
C ILE A 278 -16.14 -2.50 -14.38
N SER A 279 -16.36 -3.37 -15.38
CA SER A 279 -16.62 -2.96 -16.77
C SER A 279 -17.92 -2.18 -16.90
N GLU A 280 -19.00 -2.61 -16.23
CA GLU A 280 -20.29 -1.90 -16.21
C GLU A 280 -20.17 -0.49 -15.60
N ILE A 281 -19.47 -0.39 -14.46
CA ILE A 281 -19.23 0.90 -13.79
C ILE A 281 -18.38 1.81 -14.69
N ALA A 282 -17.35 1.27 -15.32
CA ALA A 282 -16.49 2.00 -16.25
C ALA A 282 -17.28 2.58 -17.43
N GLU A 283 -18.17 1.78 -18.04
CA GLU A 283 -19.06 2.22 -19.11
C GLU A 283 -20.01 3.34 -18.64
N ALA A 284 -20.59 3.21 -17.45
CA ALA A 284 -21.52 4.19 -16.89
C ALA A 284 -20.85 5.57 -16.68
N HIS A 285 -19.58 5.59 -16.29
CA HIS A 285 -18.81 6.82 -16.08
C HIS A 285 -18.06 7.29 -17.34
N GLY A 286 -18.01 6.48 -18.42
CA GLY A 286 -17.24 6.79 -19.62
C GLY A 286 -15.72 6.81 -19.41
N VAL A 287 -15.25 5.97 -18.50
CA VAL A 287 -13.83 5.83 -18.11
C VAL A 287 -13.36 4.39 -18.33
N SER A 288 -12.06 4.11 -18.14
CA SER A 288 -11.55 2.75 -18.22
C SER A 288 -11.76 1.94 -16.93
N PRO A 289 -11.78 0.60 -16.99
CA PRO A 289 -11.76 -0.27 -15.82
C PRO A 289 -10.60 0.05 -14.85
N ALA A 290 -9.41 0.39 -15.37
CA ALA A 290 -8.27 0.79 -14.57
C ALA A 290 -8.57 2.05 -13.74
N GLN A 291 -9.17 3.06 -14.36
CA GLN A 291 -9.56 4.29 -13.66
C GLN A 291 -10.59 4.02 -12.55
N VAL A 292 -11.57 3.13 -12.78
CA VAL A 292 -12.55 2.72 -11.76
C VAL A 292 -11.84 2.11 -10.54
N ILE A 293 -10.94 1.16 -10.75
CA ILE A 293 -10.22 0.49 -9.67
C ILE A 293 -9.32 1.46 -8.90
N LEU A 294 -8.58 2.31 -9.60
CA LEU A 294 -7.73 3.32 -8.97
C LEU A 294 -8.56 4.33 -8.17
N ARG A 295 -9.68 4.80 -8.72
CA ARG A 295 -10.60 5.70 -8.02
C ARG A 295 -11.23 5.05 -6.78
N TRP A 296 -11.59 3.78 -6.87
CA TRP A 296 -12.10 2.99 -5.74
C TRP A 296 -11.09 2.96 -4.57
N ASN A 297 -9.82 2.66 -4.86
CA ASN A 297 -8.76 2.71 -3.86
C ASN A 297 -8.64 4.10 -3.22
N LEU A 298 -8.59 5.16 -4.02
CA LEU A 298 -8.51 6.53 -3.51
C LEU A 298 -9.69 6.88 -2.60
N GLN A 299 -10.91 6.43 -2.93
CA GLN A 299 -12.10 6.67 -2.09
C GLN A 299 -12.12 5.83 -0.81
N LYS A 300 -11.37 4.73 -0.74
CA LYS A 300 -11.08 3.99 0.51
C LYS A 300 -10.01 4.68 1.37
N GLY A 301 -9.37 5.74 0.89
CA GLY A 301 -8.22 6.36 1.54
C GLY A 301 -6.93 5.54 1.36
N VAL A 302 -6.77 4.89 0.21
CA VAL A 302 -5.60 4.10 -0.17
C VAL A 302 -4.88 4.79 -1.33
N VAL A 303 -3.62 5.16 -1.12
CA VAL A 303 -2.72 5.72 -2.14
C VAL A 303 -2.45 4.67 -3.20
N VAL A 304 -2.41 5.05 -4.49
CA VAL A 304 -2.22 4.10 -5.60
C VAL A 304 -0.93 4.36 -6.37
N ILE A 305 -0.25 3.28 -6.76
CA ILE A 305 1.00 3.31 -7.52
C ILE A 305 0.95 2.34 -8.72
N PRO A 306 0.02 2.53 -9.68
CA PRO A 306 -0.02 1.67 -10.85
C PRO A 306 1.27 1.76 -11.66
N GLY A 307 1.86 0.60 -12.01
CA GLY A 307 3.02 0.51 -12.88
C GLY A 307 2.63 0.44 -14.36
N SER A 308 3.37 1.12 -15.23
CA SER A 308 3.23 0.97 -16.69
C SER A 308 4.45 1.50 -17.43
N SER A 309 4.81 0.86 -18.55
CA SER A 309 5.75 1.42 -19.55
C SER A 309 5.03 2.05 -20.76
N ASN A 310 3.71 1.95 -20.82
CA ASN A 310 2.91 2.56 -21.90
C ASN A 310 2.55 4.02 -21.53
N PRO A 311 3.03 5.03 -22.28
CA PRO A 311 2.75 6.44 -21.98
C PRO A 311 1.26 6.79 -21.95
N ASN A 312 0.43 6.09 -22.72
CA ASN A 312 -1.02 6.32 -22.70
C ASN A 312 -1.65 5.83 -21.40
N HIS A 313 -1.25 4.65 -20.90
CA HIS A 313 -1.72 4.15 -19.61
C HIS A 313 -1.21 5.02 -18.46
N ILE A 314 0.06 5.47 -18.52
CA ILE A 314 0.62 6.40 -17.53
C ILE A 314 -0.23 7.68 -17.45
N ARG A 315 -0.56 8.28 -18.59
CA ARG A 315 -1.42 9.47 -18.65
C ARG A 315 -2.83 9.16 -18.13
N GLU A 316 -3.46 8.08 -18.59
CA GLU A 316 -4.80 7.66 -18.20
C GLU A 316 -4.91 7.44 -16.69
N ASN A 317 -3.90 6.83 -16.07
CA ASN A 317 -3.81 6.61 -14.63
C ASN A 317 -3.73 7.91 -13.81
N THR A 318 -3.51 9.08 -14.42
CA THR A 318 -3.57 10.39 -13.74
C THR A 318 -4.95 11.05 -13.81
N GLU A 319 -5.81 10.58 -14.70
CA GLU A 319 -7.13 11.17 -14.98
C GLU A 319 -8.21 10.57 -14.06
N LEU A 320 -8.04 10.67 -12.73
CA LEU A 320 -8.88 10.00 -11.72
C LEU A 320 -9.84 10.95 -10.98
N TYR A 321 -9.75 12.27 -11.22
CA TYR A 321 -10.36 13.27 -10.33
C TYR A 321 -11.60 13.94 -10.93
N HIS A 322 -11.95 13.63 -12.17
CA HIS A 322 -13.09 14.22 -12.89
C HIS A 322 -14.41 13.45 -12.68
N PHE A 323 -14.36 12.32 -11.99
CA PHE A 323 -15.52 11.51 -11.61
C PHE A 323 -15.37 11.00 -10.18
N SER A 324 -16.44 10.49 -9.61
CA SER A 324 -16.44 9.80 -8.32
C SER A 324 -17.40 8.62 -8.37
N LEU A 325 -17.02 7.52 -7.70
CA LEU A 325 -17.89 6.38 -7.53
C LEU A 325 -18.94 6.67 -6.47
N THR A 326 -20.18 6.26 -6.74
CA THR A 326 -21.28 6.31 -5.80
C THR A 326 -21.12 5.28 -4.67
N GLU A 327 -21.84 5.43 -3.58
CA GLU A 327 -21.82 4.47 -2.47
C GLU A 327 -22.23 3.06 -2.94
N ASP A 328 -23.24 2.94 -3.82
CA ASP A 328 -23.67 1.66 -4.40
C ASP A 328 -22.55 1.01 -5.23
N GLU A 329 -21.82 1.77 -6.05
CA GLU A 329 -20.70 1.27 -6.82
C GLU A 329 -19.53 0.84 -5.92
N MET A 330 -19.25 1.60 -4.86
CA MET A 330 -18.25 1.21 -3.85
C MET A 330 -18.63 -0.12 -3.18
N VAL A 331 -19.89 -0.31 -2.83
CA VAL A 331 -20.41 -1.56 -2.25
C VAL A 331 -20.33 -2.71 -3.26
N ARG A 332 -20.67 -2.48 -4.53
CA ARG A 332 -20.59 -3.50 -5.59
C ARG A 332 -19.16 -3.95 -5.84
N ILE A 333 -18.20 -3.04 -5.85
CA ILE A 333 -16.76 -3.38 -5.96
C ILE A 333 -16.31 -4.06 -4.66
N GLY A 334 -16.77 -3.60 -3.50
CA GLY A 334 -16.53 -4.25 -2.21
C GLY A 334 -16.96 -5.72 -2.17
N ALA A 335 -18.04 -6.07 -2.86
CA ALA A 335 -18.53 -7.45 -2.96
C ALA A 335 -17.67 -8.37 -3.86
N LEU A 336 -16.66 -7.85 -4.54
CA LEU A 336 -15.71 -8.63 -5.36
C LEU A 336 -14.58 -9.25 -4.55
N ASP A 337 -14.47 -8.94 -3.26
CA ASP A 337 -13.44 -9.50 -2.39
C ASP A 337 -13.46 -11.02 -2.39
N ARG A 338 -12.31 -11.61 -2.60
CA ARG A 338 -12.12 -13.07 -2.65
C ARG A 338 -11.08 -13.56 -1.65
N ASP A 339 -10.47 -12.63 -0.90
CA ASP A 339 -9.27 -12.91 -0.09
C ASP A 339 -8.16 -13.56 -0.94
N GLU A 340 -8.03 -13.09 -2.20
CA GLU A 340 -7.16 -13.67 -3.23
C GLU A 340 -5.91 -12.80 -3.40
N LYS A 341 -4.88 -13.12 -2.63
CA LYS A 341 -3.56 -12.50 -2.73
C LYS A 341 -2.85 -13.02 -4.00
N HIS A 342 -2.31 -12.10 -4.81
CA HIS A 342 -1.68 -12.45 -6.09
C HIS A 342 -0.16 -12.59 -6.00
N ASP A 343 0.43 -12.16 -4.92
CA ASP A 343 1.84 -12.41 -4.65
C ASP A 343 2.01 -13.33 -3.44
N TRP A 344 3.15 -14.01 -3.38
CA TRP A 344 3.41 -15.07 -2.39
C TRP A 344 4.12 -14.57 -1.11
N TYR A 345 4.30 -13.27 -0.97
CA TYR A 345 4.90 -12.63 0.21
C TYR A 345 3.97 -12.61 1.43
#